data_456890c2ee916352130cfabcf10518e4
#
_entry.id   456890c2ee916352130cfabcf10518e4
#
_cell.length_a   1.000
_cell.length_b   1.000
_cell.length_c   1.000
_cell.angle_alpha   90.00
_cell.angle_beta   90.00
_cell.angle_gamma   90.00
#
_symmetry.space_group_name_H-M   'P 1'
#
loop_
_entity.id
_entity.type
_entity.pdbx_description
1 polymer ?
#
loop_
_entity_poly.entity_id
_entity_poly.type
_entity_poly.pdbx_seq_one_letter_code
_entity_poly.pdbx_strand_id
1 'polypeptide(L)' 'MHAYPAAIPEVLVLEPRIFTDARGFFFESFNAQTFAAATGLQRDFVQDNHTLSGKGVLRGLHYQIKQPQGKLVRVLEGEI' A
#
# COMPACT_ATOMS: atom_id res chain seq x y z
N MET A 1 12.38 -3.98 2.80
CA MET A 1 11.05 -4.16 2.16
C MET A 1 11.19 -5.10 0.98
N HIS A 2 10.29 -6.05 0.90
CA HIS A 2 10.25 -7.02 -0.18
C HIS A 2 9.03 -6.76 -1.05
N ALA A 3 9.19 -6.82 -2.38
CA ALA A 3 8.09 -6.61 -3.32
C ALA A 3 7.94 -7.82 -4.22
N TYR A 4 6.71 -8.28 -4.44
CA TYR A 4 6.42 -9.35 -5.38
C TYR A 4 5.08 -9.08 -6.09
N PRO A 5 4.91 -9.58 -7.34
CA PRO A 5 3.68 -9.35 -8.08
C PRO A 5 2.51 -10.15 -7.49
N ALA A 6 1.32 -9.55 -7.53
CA ALA A 6 0.06 -10.22 -7.21
C ALA A 6 -0.43 -11.02 -8.45
N ALA A 7 -1.67 -11.53 -8.40
CA ALA A 7 -2.27 -12.23 -9.54
C ALA A 7 -2.33 -11.36 -10.80
N ILE A 8 -2.52 -10.05 -10.63
CA ILE A 8 -2.36 -9.06 -11.69
C ILE A 8 -0.92 -8.53 -11.57
N PRO A 9 -0.03 -8.76 -12.56
CA PRO A 9 1.40 -8.45 -12.40
C PRO A 9 1.74 -6.98 -12.17
N GLU A 10 0.88 -6.08 -12.62
CA GLU A 10 1.04 -4.64 -12.42
C GLU A 10 0.75 -4.21 -10.99
N VAL A 11 0.12 -5.08 -10.21
CA VAL A 11 -0.15 -4.87 -8.79
C VAL A 11 0.93 -5.58 -7.99
N LEU A 12 1.68 -4.82 -7.20
CA LEU A 12 2.75 -5.35 -6.38
C LEU A 12 2.30 -5.45 -4.92
N VAL A 13 2.64 -6.55 -4.28
CA VAL A 13 2.48 -6.72 -2.84
C VAL A 13 3.81 -6.35 -2.19
N LEU A 14 3.78 -5.46 -1.20
CA LEU A 14 4.96 -4.97 -0.50
C LEU A 14 4.94 -5.50 0.93
N GLU A 15 6.04 -6.15 1.32
CA GLU A 15 6.21 -6.65 2.68
C GLU A 15 7.32 -5.86 3.37
N PRO A 16 6.99 -5.05 4.38
CA PRO A 16 8.00 -4.33 5.14
C PRO A 16 8.74 -5.27 6.09
N ARG A 17 9.92 -4.85 6.51
CA ARG A 17 10.64 -5.52 7.57
C ARG A 17 10.03 -5.14 8.91
N ILE A 18 9.62 -6.13 9.69
CA ILE A 18 8.95 -5.95 10.98
C ILE A 18 9.92 -6.27 12.10
N PHE A 19 10.00 -5.38 13.08
CA PHE A 19 10.81 -5.55 14.29
C PHE A 19 9.88 -5.78 15.47
N THR A 20 10.03 -6.93 16.14
CA THR A 20 9.21 -7.30 17.28
C THR A 20 10.02 -7.32 18.56
N ASP A 21 9.39 -6.90 19.66
CA ASP A 21 9.96 -7.01 21.01
C ASP A 21 8.82 -7.23 22.02
N ALA A 22 9.15 -7.19 23.32
CA ALA A 22 8.18 -7.44 24.39
C ALA A 22 7.05 -6.41 24.43
N ARG A 23 7.23 -5.23 23.81
CA ARG A 23 6.22 -4.16 23.76
C ARG A 23 5.26 -4.31 22.60
N GLY A 24 5.54 -5.18 21.62
CA GLY A 24 4.78 -5.35 20.41
C GLY A 24 5.66 -5.39 19.19
N PHE A 25 5.31 -4.63 18.16
CA PHE A 25 6.09 -4.58 16.93
C PHE A 25 6.22 -3.15 16.42
N PHE A 26 7.24 -2.97 15.61
CA PHE A 26 7.49 -1.72 14.89
C PHE A 26 7.86 -2.06 13.45
N PHE A 27 7.34 -1.30 12.51
CA PHE A 27 7.84 -1.34 11.14
C PHE A 27 7.66 0.02 10.49
N GLU A 28 8.52 0.27 9.50
CA GLU A 28 8.41 1.48 8.69
C GLU A 28 7.42 1.19 7.56
N SER A 29 6.26 1.81 7.62
CA SER A 29 5.18 1.54 6.67
C SER A 29 5.44 2.13 5.29
N PHE A 30 6.15 3.26 5.22
CA PHE A 30 6.57 3.85 3.97
C PHE A 30 7.87 4.63 4.15
N ASN A 31 8.76 4.45 3.17
CA ASN A 31 9.99 5.23 3.04
C ASN A 31 10.27 5.33 1.53
N ALA A 32 10.45 6.54 1.02
CA ALA A 32 10.59 6.77 -0.41
C ALA A 32 11.79 6.03 -1.01
N GLN A 33 12.92 5.99 -0.31
CA GLN A 33 14.12 5.30 -0.79
C GLN A 33 13.93 3.78 -0.79
N THR A 34 13.38 3.23 0.28
CA THR A 34 13.10 1.80 0.41
C THR A 34 12.08 1.36 -0.64
N PHE A 35 11.04 2.16 -0.83
CA PHE A 35 10.01 1.91 -1.85
C PHE A 35 10.63 1.87 -3.25
N ALA A 36 11.44 2.87 -3.60
CA ALA A 36 12.09 2.94 -4.91
C ALA A 36 13.02 1.74 -5.14
N ALA A 37 13.77 1.32 -4.11
CA ALA A 37 14.66 0.16 -4.21
C ALA A 37 13.89 -1.14 -4.40
N ALA A 38 12.74 -1.30 -3.73
CA ALA A 38 11.96 -2.53 -3.80
C ALA A 38 11.16 -2.65 -5.10
N THR A 39 10.65 -1.55 -5.63
CA THR A 39 9.73 -1.55 -6.78
C THR A 39 10.37 -1.09 -8.08
N GLY A 40 11.50 -0.39 -8.02
CA GLY A 40 12.12 0.24 -9.17
C GLY A 40 11.39 1.50 -9.64
N LEU A 41 10.44 1.99 -8.86
CA LEU A 41 9.63 3.15 -9.18
C LEU A 41 10.00 4.33 -8.30
N GLN A 42 10.11 5.52 -8.91
CA GLN A 42 10.22 6.77 -8.17
C GLN A 42 8.91 7.52 -8.32
N ARG A 43 8.16 7.61 -7.24
CA ARG A 43 6.86 8.27 -7.21
C ARG A 43 6.75 9.13 -5.98
N ASP A 44 6.23 10.35 -6.17
CA ASP A 44 5.91 11.25 -5.08
C ASP A 44 4.45 11.04 -4.69
N PHE A 45 4.21 10.58 -3.47
CA PHE A 45 2.86 10.45 -2.96
C PHE A 45 2.49 11.76 -2.27
N VAL A 46 1.57 12.49 -2.89
CA VAL A 46 1.24 13.87 -2.49
C VAL A 46 -0.06 13.96 -1.72
N GLN A 47 -0.78 12.86 -1.55
CA GLN A 47 -2.05 12.80 -0.85
C GLN A 47 -2.19 11.48 -0.13
N ASP A 48 -2.71 11.53 1.09
CA ASP A 48 -2.98 10.37 1.93
C ASP A 48 -4.45 10.38 2.34
N ASN A 49 -5.12 9.24 2.20
CA ASN A 49 -6.53 9.09 2.56
C ASN A 49 -6.70 7.91 3.51
N HIS A 50 -7.58 8.08 4.48
CA HIS A 50 -7.92 7.01 5.42
C HIS A 50 -9.43 6.77 5.33
N THR A 51 -9.83 5.53 5.13
CA THR A 51 -11.24 5.16 4.98
C THR A 51 -11.59 4.04 5.96
N LEU A 52 -12.75 4.20 6.61
CA LEU A 52 -13.38 3.14 7.40
C LEU A 52 -14.75 2.87 6.80
N SER A 53 -15.05 1.60 6.53
CA SER A 53 -16.34 1.18 6.00
C SER A 53 -16.95 0.12 6.89
N GLY A 54 -18.28 0.17 7.04
CA GLY A 54 -19.01 -0.88 7.74
C GLY A 54 -19.05 -2.17 6.93
N LYS A 55 -19.41 -3.26 7.60
CA LYS A 55 -19.53 -4.56 6.94
C LYS A 55 -20.55 -4.50 5.81
N GLY A 56 -20.20 -5.07 4.66
CA GLY A 56 -21.08 -5.14 3.51
C GLY A 56 -21.12 -3.89 2.64
N VAL A 57 -20.37 -2.85 2.97
CA VAL A 57 -20.29 -1.65 2.15
C VAL A 57 -19.43 -1.92 0.93
N LEU A 58 -19.96 -1.63 -0.24
CA LEU A 58 -19.24 -1.69 -1.50
C LEU A 58 -18.94 -0.27 -1.98
N ARG A 59 -17.69 -0.02 -2.30
CA ARG A 59 -17.22 1.23 -2.90
C ARG A 59 -16.56 0.92 -4.22
N GLY A 60 -17.00 1.55 -5.27
CA GLY A 60 -16.49 1.32 -6.62
C GLY A 60 -17.64 1.05 -7.57
N LEU A 61 -17.41 0.71 -8.80
CA LEU A 61 -16.09 0.70 -9.43
C LEU A 61 -15.74 2.12 -9.90
N HIS A 62 -14.47 2.49 -9.81
CA HIS A 62 -14.00 3.82 -10.21
C HIS A 62 -12.80 3.70 -11.14
N TYR A 63 -12.69 4.61 -12.09
CA TYR A 63 -11.51 4.75 -12.92
C TYR A 63 -11.28 6.21 -13.29
N GLN A 64 -10.08 6.51 -13.75
CA GLN A 64 -9.69 7.87 -14.11
C GLN A 64 -9.26 7.91 -15.56
N ILE A 65 -9.87 8.80 -16.34
CA ILE A 65 -9.55 9.01 -17.75
C ILE A 65 -8.41 10.01 -17.90
N LYS A 66 -8.48 11.10 -17.10
CA LYS A 66 -7.46 12.15 -17.09
C LYS A 66 -6.69 12.06 -15.79
N GLN A 67 -5.36 12.22 -15.88
CA GLN A 67 -4.46 12.21 -14.72
C GLN A 67 -4.63 10.95 -13.86
N PRO A 68 -4.43 9.75 -14.44
CA PRO A 68 -4.50 8.52 -13.64
C PRO A 68 -3.47 8.54 -12.52
N GLN A 69 -3.84 8.02 -11.35
CA GLN A 69 -3.02 8.05 -10.15
C GLN A 69 -2.41 6.70 -9.85
N GLY A 70 -1.14 6.71 -9.45
CA GLY A 70 -0.56 5.59 -8.73
C GLY A 70 -1.11 5.55 -7.31
N LYS A 71 -1.31 4.35 -6.77
CA LYS A 71 -1.86 4.17 -5.44
C LYS A 71 -1.02 3.18 -4.64
N LEU A 72 -0.74 3.56 -3.38
CA LEU A 72 -0.18 2.68 -2.38
C LEU A 72 -1.24 2.47 -1.31
N VAL A 73 -1.68 1.21 -1.14
CA VAL A 73 -2.79 0.87 -0.25
C VAL A 73 -2.27 0.03 0.90
N ARG A 74 -2.71 0.37 2.12
CA ARG A 74 -2.40 -0.41 3.31
C ARG A 74 -3.68 -0.66 4.09
N VAL A 75 -3.93 -1.92 4.43
CA VAL A 75 -5.07 -2.31 5.27
C VAL A 75 -4.61 -2.31 6.73
N LEU A 76 -5.29 -1.54 7.57
CA LEU A 76 -5.02 -1.48 9.00
C LEU A 76 -5.78 -2.57 9.75
N GLU A 77 -7.03 -2.80 9.37
CA GLU A 77 -7.89 -3.84 9.93
C GLU A 77 -8.73 -4.43 8.81
N GLY A 78 -8.94 -5.73 8.83
CA GLY A 78 -9.75 -6.42 7.82
C GLY A 78 -8.91 -6.98 6.67
N GLU A 79 -9.56 -7.14 5.53
CA GLU A 79 -8.97 -7.73 4.32
C GLU A 79 -9.44 -6.99 3.08
N ILE A 80 -8.63 -7.08 2.04
CA ILE A 80 -9.00 -6.63 0.70
C ILE A 80 -8.68 -7.70 -0.34
#